data_86370508740b8831d0529634e49d93b9
#
_entry.id   86370508740b8831d0529634e49d93b9
#
_cell.length_a   1.000
_cell.length_b   1.000
_cell.length_c   1.000
_cell.angle_alpha   90.00
_cell.angle_beta   90.00
_cell.angle_gamma   90.00
#
_symmetry.space_group_name_H-M   'P 1'
#
loop_
_entity.id
_entity.type
_entity.pdbx_description
1 polymer ?
#
loop_
_entity_poly.entity_id
_entity_poly.type
_entity_poly.pdbx_seq_one_letter_code
_entity_poly.pdbx_strand_id
1 'polypeptide(L)'
;MLLAAFAFVFVGSTLTAAPAHALCSGSSQANGTWKNIDPNTNSVTKVVLDWGCADQALCDTSGHCVYPAGSIRVFGKCLPTDCDWGSRRTYAENGGWESATYTHSWATKSVWVKPYQYYGKTYLRVWVHTDFTPADGRQDYTTDVWMLK
;
A
#
# COMPACT_ATOMS: atom_id res chain seq x y z
N MET A 1 18.21 36.58 -63.62
CA MET A 1 17.03 36.03 -62.99
C MET A 1 17.52 34.87 -62.13
N LEU A 2 17.79 35.13 -60.80
CA LEU A 2 18.25 34.14 -59.88
C LEU A 2 17.04 33.62 -59.03
N LEU A 3 16.75 32.35 -59.18
CA LEU A 3 15.77 31.63 -58.30
C LEU A 3 16.47 31.14 -57.07
N ALA A 4 16.12 31.68 -55.89
CA ALA A 4 16.55 31.19 -54.61
C ALA A 4 15.57 30.11 -54.14
N ALA A 5 16.05 28.87 -54.00
CA ALA A 5 15.30 27.77 -53.42
C ALA A 5 15.43 27.81 -51.88
N PHE A 6 14.33 28.04 -51.20
CA PHE A 6 14.23 27.91 -49.73
C PHE A 6 13.99 26.45 -49.37
N ALA A 7 14.96 25.82 -48.72
CA ALA A 7 14.79 24.52 -48.12
C ALA A 7 14.20 24.65 -46.69
N PHE A 8 12.96 24.18 -46.53
CA PHE A 8 12.34 24.04 -45.19
C PHE A 8 12.88 22.80 -44.50
N VAL A 9 13.65 23.00 -43.43
CA VAL A 9 14.07 21.93 -42.56
C VAL A 9 12.94 21.69 -41.53
N PHE A 10 12.21 20.59 -41.65
CA PHE A 10 11.29 20.12 -40.63
C PHE A 10 12.08 19.50 -39.48
N VAL A 11 12.19 20.20 -38.38
CA VAL A 11 12.68 19.63 -37.11
C VAL A 11 11.52 18.83 -36.50
N GLY A 12 11.53 17.53 -36.73
CA GLY A 12 10.61 16.60 -36.10
C GLY A 12 10.91 16.49 -34.58
N SER A 13 10.08 17.09 -33.75
CA SER A 13 10.12 16.88 -32.29
C SER A 13 9.64 15.47 -31.99
N THR A 14 10.55 14.56 -31.67
CA THR A 14 10.21 13.25 -31.12
C THR A 14 9.71 13.47 -29.70
N LEU A 15 8.39 13.40 -29.49
CA LEU A 15 7.78 13.27 -28.18
C LEU A 15 8.17 11.89 -27.64
N THR A 16 9.17 11.84 -26.77
CA THR A 16 9.44 10.66 -25.99
C THR A 16 8.30 10.50 -24.99
N ALA A 17 7.40 9.55 -25.23
CA ALA A 17 6.43 9.14 -24.26
C ALA A 17 7.18 8.63 -23.02
N ALA A 18 7.01 9.28 -21.88
CA ALA A 18 7.53 8.79 -20.61
C ALA A 18 6.94 7.39 -20.37
N PRO A 19 7.76 6.40 -19.98
CA PRO A 19 7.25 5.06 -19.72
C PRO A 19 6.21 5.12 -18.59
N ALA A 20 5.06 4.49 -18.81
CA ALA A 20 3.93 4.43 -17.87
C ALA A 20 4.25 3.70 -16.55
N HIS A 21 5.51 3.35 -16.29
CA HIS A 21 5.96 2.65 -15.08
C HIS A 21 6.10 3.55 -13.83
N ALA A 22 5.85 4.84 -13.94
CA ALA A 22 6.01 5.77 -12.80
C ALA A 22 4.95 5.58 -11.70
N LEU A 23 3.85 4.88 -11.95
CA LEU A 23 2.77 4.66 -10.97
C LEU A 23 3.01 3.47 -10.05
N CYS A 24 4.00 2.64 -10.34
CA CYS A 24 4.30 1.42 -9.59
C CYS A 24 5.66 1.49 -8.88
N SER A 25 6.06 2.67 -8.45
CA SER A 25 7.34 2.84 -7.79
C SER A 25 7.30 2.32 -6.36
N GLY A 26 7.94 1.20 -6.12
CA GLY A 26 8.46 0.90 -4.80
C GLY A 26 8.14 -0.42 -4.18
N SER A 27 7.54 -1.33 -4.85
CA SER A 27 6.93 -2.39 -4.07
C SER A 27 7.56 -3.76 -4.12
N SER A 28 8.49 -4.06 -5.01
CA SER A 28 9.13 -5.38 -5.04
C SER A 28 9.93 -5.70 -3.77
N GLN A 29 10.53 -4.69 -3.13
CA GLN A 29 11.26 -4.87 -1.87
C GLN A 29 10.32 -5.03 -0.67
N ALA A 30 9.10 -4.48 -0.75
CA ALA A 30 8.09 -4.61 0.30
C ALA A 30 7.37 -5.95 0.27
N ASN A 31 7.31 -6.64 -0.87
CA ASN A 31 6.64 -7.94 -0.98
C ASN A 31 7.24 -9.00 -0.08
N GLY A 32 6.39 -9.84 0.47
CA GLY A 32 6.78 -10.97 1.32
C GLY A 32 6.18 -10.93 2.71
N THR A 33 6.73 -11.79 3.58
CA THR A 33 6.27 -11.96 4.96
C THR A 33 7.09 -11.13 5.92
N TRP A 34 6.40 -10.32 6.71
CA TRP A 34 6.95 -9.45 7.74
C TRP A 34 6.50 -9.93 9.12
N LYS A 35 7.42 -10.02 10.06
CA LYS A 35 7.13 -10.41 11.45
C LYS A 35 7.38 -9.25 12.37
N ASN A 36 6.56 -9.11 13.41
CA ASN A 36 6.75 -8.09 14.42
C ASN A 36 8.13 -8.27 15.09
N ILE A 37 8.85 -7.16 15.27
CA ILE A 37 10.15 -7.18 15.97
C ILE A 37 10.01 -7.48 17.46
N ASP A 38 8.82 -7.23 18.04
CA ASP A 38 8.48 -7.65 19.39
C ASP A 38 7.76 -9.02 19.36
N PRO A 39 8.44 -10.10 19.75
CA PRO A 39 7.84 -11.45 19.76
C PRO A 39 6.70 -11.60 20.78
N ASN A 40 6.61 -10.70 21.76
CA ASN A 40 5.59 -10.70 22.81
C ASN A 40 4.42 -9.74 22.52
N THR A 41 4.35 -9.22 21.31
CA THR A 41 3.28 -8.29 20.92
C THR A 41 1.89 -8.88 21.19
N ASN A 42 0.97 -8.06 21.70
CA ASN A 42 -0.46 -8.37 21.81
C ASN A 42 -1.29 -7.80 20.65
N SER A 43 -0.63 -7.34 19.60
CA SER A 43 -1.22 -6.67 18.46
C SER A 43 -0.99 -7.47 17.15
N VAL A 44 -0.50 -6.82 16.11
CA VAL A 44 -0.18 -7.44 14.83
C VAL A 44 1.12 -8.24 14.95
N THR A 45 1.06 -9.53 14.67
CA THR A 45 2.19 -10.47 14.77
C THR A 45 2.90 -10.63 13.43
N LYS A 46 2.12 -10.62 12.35
CA LYS A 46 2.62 -10.90 11.00
C LYS A 46 1.80 -10.14 9.94
N VAL A 47 2.49 -9.71 8.90
CA VAL A 47 1.89 -9.14 7.69
C VAL A 47 2.50 -9.82 6.48
N VAL A 48 1.67 -10.16 5.49
CA VAL A 48 2.11 -10.61 4.17
C VAL A 48 1.68 -9.57 3.16
N LEU A 49 2.65 -9.01 2.43
CA LEU A 49 2.42 -8.07 1.35
C LEU A 49 2.64 -8.74 0.00
N ASP A 50 1.71 -8.53 -0.90
CA ASP A 50 1.81 -8.89 -2.31
C ASP A 50 1.37 -7.66 -3.13
N TRP A 51 2.32 -6.75 -3.32
CA TRP A 51 2.13 -5.53 -4.07
C TRP A 51 2.56 -5.74 -5.51
N GLY A 52 1.60 -5.71 -6.38
CA GLY A 52 1.78 -5.68 -7.82
C GLY A 52 1.37 -4.32 -8.38
N CYS A 53 1.74 -4.05 -9.62
CA CYS A 53 1.11 -2.95 -10.35
C CYS A 53 -0.30 -3.36 -10.75
N ALA A 54 -1.31 -2.65 -10.27
CA ALA A 54 -2.65 -2.79 -10.80
C ALA A 54 -2.79 -1.91 -12.05
N ASP A 55 -3.01 -2.54 -13.19
CA ASP A 55 -3.24 -1.83 -14.46
C ASP A 55 -4.65 -1.21 -14.54
N GLN A 56 -5.49 -1.43 -13.54
CA GLN A 56 -6.89 -1.01 -13.54
C GLN A 56 -7.19 -0.04 -12.39
N ALA A 57 -7.69 1.13 -12.77
CA ALA A 57 -8.32 2.04 -11.82
C ALA A 57 -9.69 1.51 -11.38
N LEU A 58 -9.99 1.63 -10.10
CA LEU A 58 -11.34 1.47 -9.56
C LEU A 58 -11.97 2.85 -9.46
N CYS A 59 -12.99 3.10 -10.28
CA CYS A 59 -13.67 4.40 -10.31
C CYS A 59 -15.06 4.29 -9.67
N ASP A 60 -15.43 5.30 -8.88
CA ASP A 60 -16.78 5.45 -8.37
C ASP A 60 -17.70 6.14 -9.41
N THR A 61 -18.98 6.26 -9.09
CA THR A 61 -19.98 6.87 -9.96
C THR A 61 -19.81 8.38 -10.12
N SER A 62 -18.97 9.02 -9.28
CA SER A 62 -18.61 10.44 -9.35
C SER A 62 -17.39 10.70 -10.25
N GLY A 63 -16.76 9.63 -10.75
CA GLY A 63 -15.57 9.72 -11.60
C GLY A 63 -14.25 9.79 -10.81
N HIS A 64 -14.27 9.63 -9.50
CA HIS A 64 -13.06 9.51 -8.70
C HIS A 64 -12.48 8.10 -8.84
N CYS A 65 -11.24 8.01 -9.27
CA CYS A 65 -10.55 6.76 -9.54
C CYS A 65 -9.38 6.54 -8.58
N VAL A 66 -9.28 5.31 -8.05
CA VAL A 66 -8.16 4.86 -7.21
C VAL A 66 -7.48 3.64 -7.85
N TYR A 67 -6.18 3.55 -7.68
CA TYR A 67 -5.38 2.44 -8.18
C TYR A 67 -4.98 1.55 -7.00
N PRO A 68 -5.46 0.28 -6.92
CA PRO A 68 -4.99 -0.63 -5.89
C PRO A 68 -3.52 -0.95 -6.11
N ALA A 69 -2.71 -0.83 -5.05
CA ALA A 69 -1.28 -1.11 -5.11
C ALA A 69 -0.98 -2.61 -5.02
N GLY A 70 -1.89 -3.38 -4.44
CA GLY A 70 -1.73 -4.83 -4.29
C GLY A 70 -2.64 -5.40 -3.21
N SER A 71 -2.14 -6.37 -2.46
CA SER A 71 -2.87 -6.97 -1.34
C SER A 71 -2.03 -7.06 -0.07
N ILE A 72 -2.73 -7.01 1.05
CA ILE A 72 -2.17 -7.22 2.38
C ILE A 72 -2.98 -8.28 3.12
N ARG A 73 -2.30 -9.21 3.77
CA ARG A 73 -2.88 -10.17 4.71
C ARG A 73 -2.28 -9.95 6.08
N VAL A 74 -3.11 -9.68 7.06
CA VAL A 74 -2.69 -9.32 8.42
C VAL A 74 -3.05 -10.44 9.39
N PHE A 75 -2.16 -10.67 10.36
CA PHE A 75 -2.37 -11.61 11.45
C PHE A 75 -2.21 -10.88 12.78
N GLY A 76 -3.19 -11.03 13.63
CA GLY A 76 -3.18 -10.47 14.98
C GLY A 76 -2.97 -11.55 16.03
N LYS A 77 -2.52 -11.13 17.22
CA LYS A 77 -2.33 -12.04 18.34
C LYS A 77 -3.66 -12.66 18.79
N CYS A 78 -3.71 -13.99 18.81
CA CYS A 78 -4.78 -14.82 19.38
C CYS A 78 -4.17 -16.05 20.03
N LEU A 79 -4.98 -16.82 20.73
CA LEU A 79 -4.60 -18.09 21.35
C LEU A 79 -5.56 -19.20 20.91
N PRO A 80 -5.06 -20.40 20.58
CA PRO A 80 -3.65 -20.85 20.64
C PRO A 80 -2.80 -20.41 19.43
N THR A 81 -3.40 -19.91 18.35
CA THR A 81 -2.73 -19.48 17.12
C THR A 81 -3.14 -18.06 16.76
N ASP A 82 -2.33 -17.37 15.96
CA ASP A 82 -2.65 -16.02 15.50
C ASP A 82 -3.95 -16.00 14.68
N CYS A 83 -4.75 -14.97 14.90
CA CYS A 83 -5.96 -14.70 14.11
C CYS A 83 -5.60 -14.16 12.73
N ASP A 84 -6.03 -14.83 11.70
CA ASP A 84 -5.91 -14.40 10.32
C ASP A 84 -7.09 -13.47 9.97
N TRP A 85 -6.78 -12.20 9.61
CA TRP A 85 -7.81 -11.22 9.23
C TRP A 85 -8.20 -11.34 7.74
N GLY A 86 -7.54 -12.25 7.02
CA GLY A 86 -7.73 -12.44 5.58
C GLY A 86 -6.91 -11.46 4.74
N SER A 87 -7.07 -11.57 3.43
CA SER A 87 -6.41 -10.68 2.47
C SER A 87 -7.35 -9.54 2.06
N ARG A 88 -6.79 -8.33 1.91
CA ARG A 88 -7.48 -7.13 1.43
C ARG A 88 -6.62 -6.41 0.40
N ARG A 89 -7.26 -5.71 -0.52
CA ARG A 89 -6.56 -4.79 -1.44
C ARG A 89 -6.01 -3.62 -0.66
N THR A 90 -4.86 -3.11 -1.09
CA THR A 90 -4.28 -1.88 -0.59
C THR A 90 -4.47 -0.74 -1.57
N TYR A 91 -4.56 0.46 -1.03
CA TYR A 91 -4.70 1.70 -1.79
C TYR A 91 -3.59 2.65 -1.40
N ALA A 92 -3.00 3.30 -2.40
CA ALA A 92 -1.93 4.27 -2.18
C ALA A 92 -2.46 5.51 -1.45
N GLU A 93 -1.73 5.93 -0.43
CA GLU A 93 -2.03 7.08 0.40
C GLU A 93 -0.89 8.10 0.34
N ASN A 94 -1.17 9.31 0.80
CA ASN A 94 -0.16 10.36 0.88
C ASN A 94 1.06 9.94 1.71
N GLY A 95 2.23 10.42 1.32
CA GLY A 95 3.47 10.16 2.05
C GLY A 95 4.03 8.75 1.91
N GLY A 96 3.58 7.98 0.90
CA GLY A 96 4.07 6.63 0.62
C GLY A 96 3.53 5.56 1.55
N TRP A 97 2.41 5.82 2.18
CA TRP A 97 1.63 4.81 2.90
C TRP A 97 0.73 4.05 1.93
N GLU A 98 0.39 2.83 2.32
CA GLU A 98 -0.64 2.01 1.71
C GLU A 98 -1.67 1.67 2.77
N SER A 99 -2.96 1.77 2.43
CA SER A 99 -4.04 1.50 3.36
C SER A 99 -4.89 0.30 2.96
N ALA A 100 -5.47 -0.36 3.94
CA ALA A 100 -6.49 -1.39 3.78
C ALA A 100 -7.48 -1.37 4.95
N THR A 101 -8.73 -1.77 4.69
CA THR A 101 -9.77 -1.83 5.72
C THR A 101 -10.27 -3.26 5.90
N TYR A 102 -10.36 -3.67 7.17
CA TYR A 102 -10.92 -4.95 7.60
C TYR A 102 -12.18 -4.70 8.41
N THR A 103 -13.31 -5.19 7.92
CA THR A 103 -14.59 -5.07 8.60
C THR A 103 -14.95 -6.40 9.25
N HIS A 104 -15.14 -6.37 10.56
CA HIS A 104 -15.64 -7.46 11.39
C HIS A 104 -17.01 -7.07 11.96
N SER A 105 -17.78 -8.04 12.45
CA SER A 105 -19.09 -7.74 13.06
C SER A 105 -18.99 -6.87 14.32
N TRP A 106 -17.83 -6.83 14.95
CA TRP A 106 -17.55 -6.15 16.22
C TRP A 106 -16.65 -4.93 16.12
N ALA A 107 -15.91 -4.76 14.99
CA ALA A 107 -15.03 -3.62 14.77
C ALA A 107 -14.68 -3.44 13.29
N THR A 108 -14.28 -2.22 12.94
CA THR A 108 -13.55 -1.90 11.72
C THR A 108 -12.09 -1.63 12.06
N LYS A 109 -11.17 -2.24 11.31
CA LYS A 109 -9.74 -2.01 11.46
C LYS A 109 -9.20 -1.33 10.20
N SER A 110 -8.71 -0.13 10.36
CA SER A 110 -7.99 0.59 9.33
C SER A 110 -6.50 0.33 9.51
N VAL A 111 -5.85 -0.18 8.47
CA VAL A 111 -4.44 -0.58 8.49
C VAL A 111 -3.68 0.27 7.50
N TRP A 112 -2.59 0.88 7.94
CA TRP A 112 -1.63 1.57 7.09
C TRP A 112 -0.27 0.92 7.21
N VAL A 113 0.40 0.73 6.09
CA VAL A 113 1.74 0.14 6.03
C VAL A 113 2.65 1.01 5.20
N LYS A 114 3.91 1.11 5.63
CA LYS A 114 4.93 1.84 4.88
C LYS A 114 6.30 1.20 5.09
N PRO A 115 7.04 0.87 4.02
CA PRO A 115 8.41 0.41 4.13
C PRO A 115 9.35 1.58 4.44
N TYR A 116 10.35 1.33 5.30
CA TYR A 116 11.41 2.25 5.65
C TYR A 116 12.77 1.60 5.48
N GLN A 117 13.72 2.35 4.96
CA GLN A 117 15.12 1.95 4.90
C GLN A 117 15.87 2.55 6.09
N TYR A 118 16.53 1.70 6.87
CA TYR A 118 17.32 2.13 8.00
C TYR A 118 18.56 1.25 8.13
N TYR A 119 19.76 1.85 8.09
CA TYR A 119 21.05 1.16 8.11
C TYR A 119 21.14 -0.06 7.18
N GLY A 120 20.71 0.10 5.93
CA GLY A 120 20.75 -0.96 4.91
C GLY A 120 19.74 -2.09 5.08
N LYS A 121 18.85 -1.99 6.07
CA LYS A 121 17.74 -2.92 6.28
C LYS A 121 16.41 -2.27 5.93
N THR A 122 15.51 -3.07 5.39
CA THR A 122 14.12 -2.64 5.19
C THR A 122 13.27 -3.08 6.37
N TYR A 123 12.58 -2.13 6.96
CA TYR A 123 11.56 -2.32 8.00
C TYR A 123 10.19 -2.02 7.41
N LEU A 124 9.16 -2.68 7.90
CA LEU A 124 7.78 -2.30 7.62
C LEU A 124 7.18 -1.68 8.88
N ARG A 125 6.72 -0.43 8.79
CA ARG A 125 5.89 0.17 9.84
C ARG A 125 4.45 -0.16 9.54
N VAL A 126 3.73 -0.65 10.54
CA VAL A 126 2.32 -1.01 10.47
C VAL A 126 1.57 -0.24 11.54
N TRP A 127 0.66 0.61 11.11
CA TRP A 127 -0.22 1.39 11.98
C TRP A 127 -1.64 0.86 11.80
N VAL A 128 -2.33 0.57 12.92
CA VAL A 128 -3.67 0.02 12.91
C VAL A 128 -4.55 0.81 13.86
N HIS A 129 -5.63 1.37 13.34
CA HIS A 129 -6.72 1.91 14.14
C HIS A 129 -7.86 0.90 14.20
N THR A 130 -8.31 0.58 15.39
CA THR A 130 -9.46 -0.29 15.65
C THR A 130 -10.59 0.55 16.20
N ASP A 131 -11.67 0.61 15.44
CA ASP A 131 -12.92 1.31 15.76
C ASP A 131 -13.97 0.25 16.07
N PHE A 132 -14.38 0.15 17.35
CA PHE A 132 -15.33 -0.84 17.81
C PHE A 132 -16.76 -0.39 17.51
N THR A 133 -17.62 -1.36 17.21
CA THR A 133 -19.05 -1.03 17.05
C THR A 133 -19.64 -0.60 18.39
N PRO A 134 -20.67 0.28 18.38
CA PRO A 134 -21.33 0.70 19.63
C PRO A 134 -21.86 -0.46 20.47
N ALA A 135 -22.23 -1.57 19.82
CA ALA A 135 -22.72 -2.78 20.48
C ALA A 135 -21.61 -3.56 21.22
N ASP A 136 -20.35 -3.40 20.82
CA ASP A 136 -19.20 -4.04 21.48
C ASP A 136 -18.84 -3.34 22.80
N GLY A 137 -18.91 -2.01 22.84
CA GLY A 137 -18.70 -1.18 24.02
C GLY A 137 -17.25 -1.02 24.46
N ARG A 138 -16.27 -1.59 23.73
CA ARG A 138 -14.83 -1.35 23.97
C ARG A 138 -14.43 0.02 23.46
N GLN A 139 -13.38 0.59 24.03
CA GLN A 139 -12.77 1.83 23.53
C GLN A 139 -11.92 1.58 22.29
N ASP A 140 -12.03 2.46 21.33
CA ASP A 140 -11.18 2.48 20.15
C ASP A 140 -9.73 2.66 20.55
N TYR A 141 -8.84 2.05 19.79
CA TYR A 141 -7.42 2.15 20.05
C TYR A 141 -6.59 2.09 18.77
N THR A 142 -5.37 2.55 18.89
CA THR A 142 -4.38 2.53 17.82
C THR A 142 -3.16 1.74 18.25
N THR A 143 -2.61 0.96 17.34
CA THR A 143 -1.29 0.32 17.49
C THR A 143 -0.36 0.76 16.39
N ASP A 144 0.93 0.86 16.74
CA ASP A 144 2.01 1.24 15.82
C ASP A 144 3.17 0.27 16.05
N VAL A 145 3.44 -0.57 15.10
CA VAL A 145 4.43 -1.63 15.23
C VAL A 145 5.41 -1.63 14.07
N TRP A 146 6.60 -2.13 14.34
CA TRP A 146 7.67 -2.30 13.37
C TRP A 146 7.90 -3.78 13.10
N MET A 147 8.18 -4.10 11.83
CA MET A 147 8.35 -5.47 11.38
C MET A 147 9.63 -5.64 10.57
N LEU A 148 10.15 -6.87 10.59
CA LEU A 148 11.25 -7.35 9.76
C LEU A 148 10.84 -8.60 8.97
N LYS A 149 11.52 -8.81 7.84
CA LYS A 149 11.43 -10.08 7.07
C LYS A 149 12.19 -11.19 7.77
#